data_bb911033c59629eb2998727b0f4ff9eb
#
_entry.id   bb911033c59629eb2998727b0f4ff9eb
#
_cell.length_a   1.000
_cell.length_b   1.000
_cell.length_c   1.000
_cell.angle_alpha   90.00
_cell.angle_beta   90.00
_cell.angle_gamma   90.00
#
_symmetry.space_group_name_H-M   'P 1'
#
loop_
_entity.id
_entity.type
_entity.pdbx_description
1 polymer ?
#
loop_
_entity_poly.entity_id
_entity_poly.type
_entity_poly.pdbx_seq_one_letter_code
_entity_poly.pdbx_strand_id
1 'polypeptide(L)'
;MEAMSPVTKVWTRESGLVEKRDVWTALKRGFRGRCPRCGQGKLFRAFLKTADNCTVCAQDFTPHRADDLPAYLVIVIVGHIVVPLALFIETNYAPPMALQLSVYLSLTLFGSLALLQPVKGAVVGLQWALRMHGFDDTPADGVPPV
;
A
#
# COMPACT_ATOMS: atom_id res chain seq x y z
N MET A 1 37.18 -33.93 15.45
CA MET A 1 36.46 -32.64 15.62
C MET A 1 36.86 -31.72 14.48
N GLU A 2 36.11 -31.74 13.43
CA GLU A 2 36.31 -30.85 12.29
C GLU A 2 35.78 -29.45 12.64
N ALA A 3 36.69 -28.49 12.66
CA ALA A 3 36.35 -27.10 12.83
C ALA A 3 35.54 -26.65 11.62
N MET A 4 34.24 -26.47 11.78
CA MET A 4 33.36 -25.87 10.77
C MET A 4 33.96 -24.55 10.30
N SER A 5 34.24 -24.45 9.00
CA SER A 5 34.81 -23.25 8.40
C SER A 5 33.91 -22.03 8.65
N PRO A 6 34.43 -20.81 8.77
CA PRO A 6 33.66 -19.60 9.05
C PRO A 6 32.59 -19.33 8.01
N VAL A 7 32.76 -19.81 6.78
CA VAL A 7 31.81 -19.69 5.69
C VAL A 7 30.47 -20.40 5.97
N THR A 8 30.52 -21.58 6.58
CA THR A 8 29.31 -22.35 6.92
C THR A 8 28.47 -21.68 8.01
N LYS A 9 29.12 -20.91 8.91
CA LYS A 9 28.41 -20.14 9.95
C LYS A 9 27.63 -18.94 9.41
N VAL A 10 28.09 -18.34 8.31
CA VAL A 10 27.41 -17.21 7.66
C VAL A 10 26.10 -17.66 7.03
N TRP A 11 26.12 -18.78 6.28
CA TRP A 11 24.92 -19.31 5.60
C TRP A 11 23.83 -19.79 6.56
N THR A 12 24.19 -20.33 7.72
CA THR A 12 23.21 -20.76 8.73
C THR A 12 22.61 -19.59 9.53
N ARG A 13 23.27 -18.43 9.55
CA ARG A 13 22.79 -17.26 10.28
C ARG A 13 21.79 -16.43 9.48
N GLU A 14 21.92 -16.42 8.16
CA GLU A 14 21.02 -15.68 7.25
C GLU A 14 19.70 -16.40 6.99
N SER A 15 19.66 -17.72 7.03
CA SER A 15 18.43 -18.49 6.83
C SER A 15 17.44 -18.44 8.01
N GLY A 16 17.82 -17.85 9.15
CA GLY A 16 17.01 -17.82 10.37
C GLY A 16 16.30 -16.49 10.69
N LEU A 17 16.58 -15.40 9.99
CA LEU A 17 16.12 -14.05 10.39
C LEU A 17 15.31 -13.30 9.31
N VAL A 18 14.67 -14.02 8.41
CA VAL A 18 13.67 -13.36 7.56
C VAL A 18 12.44 -13.05 8.44
N GLU A 19 12.39 -11.82 8.96
CA GLU A 19 11.26 -11.32 9.73
C GLU A 19 9.95 -11.62 8.99
N LYS A 20 9.09 -12.45 9.60
CA LYS A 20 7.82 -12.82 9.02
C LYS A 20 6.89 -11.62 9.01
N ARG A 21 6.75 -10.96 7.85
CA ARG A 21 5.90 -9.79 7.70
C ARG A 21 4.45 -10.23 7.52
N ASP A 22 3.57 -9.79 8.40
CA ASP A 22 2.14 -10.05 8.29
C ASP A 22 1.50 -9.09 7.27
N VAL A 23 1.08 -9.66 6.14
CA VAL A 23 0.45 -8.94 5.02
C VAL A 23 -0.79 -8.19 5.46
N TRP A 24 -1.63 -8.83 6.26
CA TRP A 24 -2.91 -8.24 6.68
C TRP A 24 -2.73 -7.04 7.60
N THR A 25 -1.82 -7.14 8.55
CA THR A 25 -1.47 -6.02 9.43
C THR A 25 -0.82 -4.88 8.67
N ALA A 26 0.09 -5.16 7.74
CA ALA A 26 0.73 -4.17 6.89
C ALA A 26 -0.28 -3.44 6.00
N LEU A 27 -1.21 -4.18 5.38
CA LEU A 27 -2.28 -3.63 4.56
C LEU A 27 -3.18 -2.67 5.37
N LYS A 28 -3.64 -3.09 6.54
CA LYS A 28 -4.48 -2.27 7.43
C LYS A 28 -3.76 -1.00 7.90
N ARG A 29 -2.49 -1.10 8.27
CA ARG A 29 -1.67 0.04 8.69
C ARG A 29 -1.48 1.01 7.53
N GLY A 30 -1.12 0.50 6.35
CA GLY A 30 -0.99 1.28 5.13
C GLY A 30 -2.29 1.99 4.75
N PHE A 31 -3.43 1.30 4.78
CA PHE A 31 -4.76 1.89 4.52
C PHE A 31 -5.09 3.06 5.45
N ARG A 32 -4.63 3.00 6.70
CA ARG A 32 -4.77 4.10 7.67
C ARG A 32 -3.70 5.19 7.52
N GLY A 33 -2.84 5.14 6.52
CA GLY A 33 -1.75 6.08 6.29
C GLY A 33 -0.63 5.97 7.32
N ARG A 34 -0.44 4.81 7.93
CA ARG A 34 0.60 4.54 8.94
C ARG A 34 1.68 3.62 8.39
N CYS A 35 2.87 3.70 8.98
CA CYS A 35 4.00 2.85 8.63
C CYS A 35 3.62 1.36 8.74
N PRO A 36 3.81 0.53 7.69
CA PRO A 36 3.49 -0.89 7.74
C PRO A 36 4.34 -1.66 8.75
N ARG A 37 5.59 -1.24 9.00
CA ARG A 37 6.51 -1.87 9.93
C ARG A 37 6.14 -1.60 11.38
N CYS A 38 6.18 -0.36 11.84
CA CYS A 38 5.95 -0.02 13.25
C CYS A 38 4.48 0.36 13.58
N GLY A 39 3.68 0.77 12.60
CA GLY A 39 2.30 1.19 12.79
C GLY A 39 2.12 2.56 13.45
N GLN A 40 3.20 3.26 13.81
CA GLN A 40 3.16 4.54 14.55
C GLN A 40 3.50 5.74 13.66
N GLY A 41 4.55 5.64 12.84
CA GLY A 41 4.96 6.72 11.93
C GLY A 41 3.94 6.98 10.83
N LYS A 42 3.94 8.20 10.30
CA LYS A 42 3.10 8.57 9.15
C LYS A 42 3.71 8.04 7.86
N LEU A 43 2.87 7.50 6.97
CA LEU A 43 3.28 7.03 5.64
C LEU A 43 3.32 8.16 4.62
N PHE A 44 2.49 9.17 4.78
CA PHE A 44 2.37 10.30 3.86
C PHE A 44 2.85 11.60 4.51
N ARG A 45 3.59 12.42 3.75
CA ARG A 45 3.98 13.79 4.13
C ARG A 45 3.00 14.85 3.61
N ALA A 46 2.27 14.54 2.54
CA ALA A 46 1.20 15.35 1.94
C ALA A 46 0.18 14.42 1.28
N PHE A 47 -0.93 14.98 0.75
CA PHE A 47 -1.91 14.21 0.01
C PHE A 47 -1.22 13.43 -1.13
N LEU A 48 -1.33 12.11 -1.13
CA LEU A 48 -0.72 11.16 -2.07
C LEU A 48 0.83 11.14 -2.14
N LYS A 49 1.51 12.00 -1.41
CA LYS A 49 2.97 12.03 -1.39
C LYS A 49 3.49 11.22 -0.20
N THR A 50 4.04 10.06 -0.47
CA THR A 50 4.71 9.20 0.52
C THR A 50 5.88 9.91 1.15
N ALA A 51 6.12 9.68 2.44
CA ALA A 51 7.35 10.09 3.11
C ALA A 51 8.53 9.25 2.57
N ASP A 52 9.73 9.81 2.58
CA ASP A 52 10.91 9.08 2.15
C ASP A 52 11.25 7.98 3.18
N ASN A 53 11.19 8.32 4.46
CA ASN A 53 11.46 7.40 5.57
C ASN A 53 10.42 7.55 6.69
N CYS A 54 10.26 6.49 7.47
CA CYS A 54 9.46 6.53 8.68
C CYS A 54 10.18 7.32 9.77
N THR A 55 9.54 8.33 10.36
CA THR A 55 10.12 9.14 11.44
C THR A 55 10.31 8.39 12.76
N VAL A 56 9.70 7.21 12.92
CA VAL A 56 9.76 6.43 14.17
C VAL A 56 10.72 5.26 14.06
N CYS A 57 10.68 4.48 12.96
CA CYS A 57 11.49 3.26 12.81
C CYS A 57 12.49 3.34 11.66
N ALA A 58 12.63 4.51 11.01
CA ALA A 58 13.53 4.76 9.89
C ALA A 58 13.35 3.82 8.68
N GLN A 59 12.19 3.12 8.57
CA GLN A 59 11.90 2.29 7.40
C GLN A 59 11.87 3.16 6.15
N ASP A 60 12.69 2.79 5.16
CA ASP A 60 12.74 3.46 3.86
C ASP A 60 11.50 3.10 3.03
N PHE A 61 10.85 4.11 2.46
CA PHE A 61 9.70 3.97 1.56
C PHE A 61 10.03 4.34 0.12
N THR A 62 11.25 4.78 -0.18
CA THR A 62 11.65 5.17 -1.55
C THR A 62 11.50 4.05 -2.58
N PRO A 63 11.65 2.75 -2.23
CA PRO A 63 11.49 1.67 -3.21
C PRO A 63 10.05 1.45 -3.68
N HIS A 64 9.02 2.06 -3.02
CA HIS A 64 7.63 1.81 -3.40
C HIS A 64 7.35 2.21 -4.86
N ARG A 65 6.65 1.36 -5.57
CA ARG A 65 6.12 1.64 -6.92
C ARG A 65 4.59 1.54 -6.90
N ALA A 66 3.96 2.58 -6.33
CA ALA A 66 2.52 2.70 -6.25
C ALA A 66 2.06 3.87 -7.14
N ASP A 67 2.43 3.82 -8.43
CA ASP A 67 2.17 4.91 -9.38
C ASP A 67 0.70 4.88 -9.82
N ASP A 68 0.33 4.02 -10.77
CA ASP A 68 -1.00 3.99 -11.36
C ASP A 68 -1.95 2.95 -10.71
N LEU A 69 -1.41 1.91 -10.06
CA LEU A 69 -2.20 0.84 -9.47
C LEU A 69 -3.27 1.34 -8.47
N PRO A 70 -2.99 2.28 -7.57
CA PRO A 70 -4.02 2.82 -6.67
C PRO A 70 -5.16 3.50 -7.42
N ALA A 71 -4.87 4.21 -8.52
CA ALA A 71 -5.90 4.87 -9.33
C ALA A 71 -6.84 3.84 -9.99
N TYR A 72 -6.29 2.78 -10.58
CA TYR A 72 -7.10 1.70 -11.15
C TYR A 72 -7.98 1.02 -10.10
N LEU A 73 -7.45 0.73 -8.93
CA LEU A 73 -8.22 0.12 -7.84
C LEU A 73 -9.37 1.02 -7.39
N VAL A 74 -9.13 2.33 -7.28
CA VAL A 74 -10.19 3.30 -6.94
C VAL A 74 -11.26 3.37 -8.01
N ILE A 75 -10.89 3.42 -9.30
CA ILE A 75 -11.85 3.40 -10.41
C ILE A 75 -12.73 2.15 -10.34
N VAL A 76 -12.14 0.99 -10.12
CA VAL A 76 -12.87 -0.27 -10.00
C VAL A 76 -13.83 -0.24 -8.81
N ILE A 77 -13.35 0.16 -7.63
CA ILE A 77 -14.18 0.20 -6.41
C ILE A 77 -15.32 1.19 -6.55
N VAL A 78 -15.03 2.43 -6.95
CA VAL A 78 -16.05 3.48 -7.09
C VAL A 78 -17.05 3.13 -8.20
N GLY A 79 -16.57 2.62 -9.34
CA GLY A 79 -17.43 2.18 -10.43
C GLY A 79 -18.39 1.06 -10.02
N HIS A 80 -17.92 0.07 -9.29
CA HIS A 80 -18.76 -1.03 -8.80
C HIS A 80 -19.77 -0.61 -7.73
N ILE A 81 -19.57 0.54 -7.10
CA ILE A 81 -20.53 1.11 -6.15
C ILE A 81 -21.52 2.03 -6.90
N VAL A 82 -21.01 2.96 -7.70
CA VAL A 82 -21.82 4.00 -8.32
C VAL A 82 -22.72 3.46 -9.43
N VAL A 83 -22.21 2.53 -10.26
CA VAL A 83 -23.01 2.01 -11.41
C VAL A 83 -24.23 1.19 -10.94
N PRO A 84 -24.13 0.20 -10.05
CA PRO A 84 -25.32 -0.49 -9.55
C PRO A 84 -26.27 0.43 -8.79
N LEU A 85 -25.73 1.39 -8.02
CA LEU A 85 -26.55 2.38 -7.32
C LEU A 85 -27.34 3.24 -8.30
N ALA A 86 -26.70 3.69 -9.36
CA ALA A 86 -27.36 4.48 -10.41
C ALA A 86 -28.46 3.68 -11.11
N LEU A 87 -28.20 2.44 -11.48
CA LEU A 87 -29.21 1.56 -12.08
C LEU A 87 -30.37 1.29 -11.13
N PHE A 88 -30.09 1.04 -9.86
CA PHE A 88 -31.15 0.82 -8.87
C PHE A 88 -32.04 2.06 -8.70
N ILE A 89 -31.46 3.25 -8.61
CA ILE A 89 -32.22 4.51 -8.47
C ILE A 89 -33.01 4.80 -9.74
N GLU A 90 -32.41 4.60 -10.91
CA GLU A 90 -33.10 4.82 -12.18
C GLU A 90 -34.33 3.92 -12.35
N THR A 91 -34.16 2.63 -12.06
CA THR A 91 -35.25 1.65 -12.24
C THR A 91 -36.40 1.83 -11.24
N ASN A 92 -36.16 2.36 -10.05
CA ASN A 92 -37.20 2.47 -9.01
C ASN A 92 -37.79 3.87 -8.86
N TYR A 93 -37.02 4.92 -9.19
CA TYR A 93 -37.44 6.30 -8.90
C TYR A 93 -37.44 7.22 -10.14
N ALA A 94 -36.72 6.86 -11.21
CA ALA A 94 -36.59 7.64 -12.45
C ALA A 94 -36.46 9.17 -12.23
N PRO A 95 -35.48 9.64 -11.43
CA PRO A 95 -35.33 11.06 -11.12
C PRO A 95 -34.89 11.87 -12.35
N PRO A 96 -35.10 13.21 -12.37
CA PRO A 96 -34.67 14.02 -13.49
C PRO A 96 -33.18 13.98 -13.72
N MET A 97 -32.76 13.96 -15.00
CA MET A 97 -31.36 13.78 -15.41
C MET A 97 -30.39 14.77 -14.74
N ALA A 98 -30.80 16.02 -14.54
CA ALA A 98 -29.96 17.04 -13.90
C ALA A 98 -29.60 16.66 -12.45
N LEU A 99 -30.58 16.11 -11.72
CA LEU A 99 -30.33 15.62 -10.35
C LEU A 99 -29.38 14.40 -10.35
N GLN A 100 -29.60 13.46 -11.25
CA GLN A 100 -28.75 12.28 -11.39
C GLN A 100 -27.30 12.65 -11.68
N LEU A 101 -27.05 13.51 -12.67
CA LEU A 101 -25.72 13.96 -13.03
C LEU A 101 -25.02 14.65 -11.85
N SER A 102 -25.70 15.56 -11.16
CA SER A 102 -25.10 16.27 -10.03
C SER A 102 -24.71 15.33 -8.88
N VAL A 103 -25.58 14.38 -8.55
CA VAL A 103 -25.32 13.42 -7.46
C VAL A 103 -24.22 12.45 -7.83
N TYR A 104 -24.29 11.79 -9.01
CA TYR A 104 -23.31 10.77 -9.37
C TYR A 104 -21.93 11.36 -9.67
N LEU A 105 -21.84 12.53 -10.29
CA LEU A 105 -20.56 13.21 -10.50
C LEU A 105 -19.91 13.61 -9.16
N SER A 106 -20.71 14.18 -8.26
CA SER A 106 -20.21 14.53 -6.91
C SER A 106 -19.75 13.31 -6.14
N LEU A 107 -20.58 12.24 -6.13
CA LEU A 107 -20.25 11.00 -5.43
C LEU A 107 -18.98 10.35 -6.00
N THR A 108 -18.84 10.30 -7.33
CA THR A 108 -17.66 9.75 -8.00
C THR A 108 -16.42 10.59 -7.69
N LEU A 109 -16.51 11.92 -7.78
CA LEU A 109 -15.39 12.80 -7.54
C LEU A 109 -14.90 12.71 -6.09
N PHE A 110 -15.79 12.97 -5.13
CA PHE A 110 -15.43 12.96 -3.71
C PHE A 110 -15.09 11.57 -3.20
N GLY A 111 -15.81 10.55 -3.66
CA GLY A 111 -15.51 9.14 -3.33
C GLY A 111 -14.14 8.72 -3.83
N SER A 112 -13.77 9.07 -5.05
CA SER A 112 -12.45 8.78 -5.61
C SER A 112 -11.34 9.49 -4.84
N LEU A 113 -11.49 10.78 -4.56
CA LEU A 113 -10.50 11.55 -3.81
C LEU A 113 -10.31 11.02 -2.39
N ALA A 114 -11.40 10.66 -1.71
CA ALA A 114 -11.35 10.10 -0.36
C ALA A 114 -10.67 8.72 -0.30
N LEU A 115 -10.88 7.88 -1.33
CA LEU A 115 -10.32 6.52 -1.38
C LEU A 115 -8.89 6.46 -1.90
N LEU A 116 -8.46 7.45 -2.68
CA LEU A 116 -7.16 7.41 -3.36
C LEU A 116 -5.98 7.30 -2.39
N GLN A 117 -5.99 8.07 -1.31
CA GLN A 117 -4.92 8.04 -0.31
C GLN A 117 -4.91 6.73 0.51
N PRO A 118 -6.02 6.23 1.08
CA PRO A 118 -6.05 4.95 1.77
C PRO A 118 -5.65 3.76 0.90
N VAL A 119 -6.13 3.74 -0.34
CA VAL A 119 -5.80 2.66 -1.29
C VAL A 119 -4.32 2.71 -1.65
N LYS A 120 -3.75 3.89 -1.91
CA LYS A 120 -2.30 4.03 -2.12
C LYS A 120 -1.50 3.53 -0.93
N GLY A 121 -1.90 3.90 0.28
CA GLY A 121 -1.25 3.41 1.51
C GLY A 121 -1.33 1.89 1.67
N ALA A 122 -2.48 1.30 1.34
CA ALA A 122 -2.63 -0.16 1.36
C ALA A 122 -1.70 -0.86 0.35
N VAL A 123 -1.57 -0.31 -0.87
CA VAL A 123 -0.66 -0.83 -1.90
C VAL A 123 0.80 -0.76 -1.43
N VAL A 124 1.24 0.36 -0.85
CA VAL A 124 2.59 0.49 -0.29
C VAL A 124 2.81 -0.53 0.85
N GLY A 125 1.83 -0.68 1.74
CA GLY A 125 1.87 -1.68 2.80
C GLY A 125 1.96 -3.12 2.28
N LEU A 126 1.24 -3.44 1.20
CA LEU A 126 1.29 -4.73 0.54
C LEU A 126 2.66 -4.99 -0.09
N GLN A 127 3.21 -4.01 -0.82
CA GLN A 127 4.54 -4.11 -1.44
C GLN A 127 5.63 -4.33 -0.38
N TRP A 128 5.55 -3.63 0.75
CA TRP A 128 6.47 -3.82 1.87
C TRP A 128 6.35 -5.23 2.46
N ALA A 129 5.14 -5.73 2.68
CA ALA A 129 4.93 -7.06 3.27
C ALA A 129 5.40 -8.20 2.36
N LEU A 130 5.19 -8.05 1.04
CA LEU A 130 5.60 -9.02 0.02
C LEU A 130 7.05 -8.82 -0.45
N ARG A 131 7.79 -7.87 0.12
CA ARG A 131 9.19 -7.57 -0.26
C ARG A 131 9.38 -7.24 -1.74
N MET A 132 8.42 -6.52 -2.31
CA MET A 132 8.45 -6.16 -3.73
C MET A 132 9.27 -4.88 -3.96
N HIS A 133 9.85 -4.75 -5.15
CA HIS A 133 10.46 -3.53 -5.68
C HIS A 133 11.61 -2.94 -4.82
N GLY A 134 12.34 -3.77 -4.09
CA GLY A 134 13.48 -3.31 -3.27
C GLY A 134 13.14 -3.10 -1.79
N PHE A 135 11.97 -3.53 -1.34
CA PHE A 135 11.70 -3.69 0.10
C PHE A 135 12.33 -4.95 0.69
N ASP A 136 13.25 -5.57 -0.06
CA ASP A 136 14.07 -6.67 0.44
C ASP A 136 15.08 -6.15 1.45
N ASP A 137 15.38 -6.97 2.46
CA ASP A 137 16.42 -6.66 3.45
C ASP A 137 17.85 -6.90 2.88
N THR A 138 17.95 -7.26 1.60
CA THR A 138 19.22 -7.38 0.88
C THR A 138 19.67 -6.00 0.38
N PRO A 139 20.93 -5.60 0.66
CA PRO A 139 21.49 -4.39 0.06
C PRO A 139 21.36 -4.45 -1.45
N ALA A 140 20.92 -3.36 -2.08
CA ALA A 140 20.68 -3.26 -3.52
C ALA A 140 21.94 -3.55 -4.38
N ASP A 141 23.09 -3.57 -3.78
CA ASP A 141 24.40 -3.62 -4.44
C ASP A 141 25.02 -5.02 -4.46
N GLY A 142 24.34 -6.04 -3.92
CA GLY A 142 24.90 -7.41 -3.89
C GLY A 142 26.22 -7.56 -3.15
N VAL A 143 26.64 -6.53 -2.42
CA VAL A 143 27.88 -6.52 -1.64
C VAL A 143 27.54 -6.92 -0.22
N PRO A 144 28.06 -8.04 0.29
CA PRO A 144 27.91 -8.39 1.70
C PRO A 144 28.58 -7.31 2.56
N PRO A 145 27.98 -6.91 3.68
CA PRO A 145 28.62 -5.99 4.62
C PRO A 145 29.95 -6.61 5.08
N VAL A 146 31.03 -5.85 4.90
CA VAL A 146 32.38 -6.18 5.40
C VAL A 146 32.40 -6.22 6.91
#